data_d6b3c7ef48a8df191b4b88f44d0f3ec6
#
_entry.id   d6b3c7ef48a8df191b4b88f44d0f3ec6
#
_cell.length_a   1.000
_cell.length_b   1.000
_cell.length_c   1.000
_cell.angle_alpha   90.00
_cell.angle_beta   90.00
_cell.angle_gamma   90.00
#
_symmetry.space_group_name_H-M   'P 1'
#
loop_
_entity.id
_entity.type
_entity.pdbx_description
1 polymer ?
#
loop_
_entity_poly.entity_id
_entity_poly.type
_entity_poly.pdbx_seq_one_letter_code
_entity_poly.pdbx_strand_id
1 'polypeptide(L)'
;MMNKLGLIIISVICALIQTGCAEQSTWMSLNSSNPRIIWEVKPQADLENITGEQISTPEFKMSDYVKGVVPGTVFTAYVEAGIVPDPNYADNIYKVDETFYNRPFWYRTEFELPSSYSEGKRVWLHFDNTNRFADFYFNGEKISGTKASTKDVSGHMLRSKFDVTNLIKKSGKNVIAVLITDADQKKTRKAKDPYGV
;
A
#
# COMPACT_ATOMS: atom_id res chain seq x y z
N MET A 1 -11.76 69.38 51.43
CA MET A 1 -11.86 68.86 50.01
C MET A 1 -10.90 67.67 49.93
N MET A 2 -11.41 66.48 49.93
CA MET A 2 -10.60 65.27 49.90
C MET A 2 -10.65 64.67 48.50
N ASN A 3 -9.51 64.63 47.82
CA ASN A 3 -9.35 63.94 46.54
C ASN A 3 -9.15 62.45 46.79
N LYS A 4 -10.10 61.65 46.30
CA LYS A 4 -9.97 60.22 46.27
C LYS A 4 -9.20 59.78 45.03
N LEU A 5 -7.96 59.34 45.26
CA LEU A 5 -7.15 58.71 44.21
C LEU A 5 -7.65 57.25 44.05
N GLY A 6 -8.30 56.96 42.96
CA GLY A 6 -8.72 55.62 42.62
C GLY A 6 -7.55 54.79 42.09
N LEU A 7 -7.20 53.75 42.80
CA LEU A 7 -6.17 52.79 42.44
C LEU A 7 -6.80 51.78 41.42
N ILE A 8 -6.41 51.91 40.17
CA ILE A 8 -6.80 50.96 39.12
C ILE A 8 -5.80 49.78 39.17
N ILE A 9 -6.22 48.64 39.69
CA ILE A 9 -5.45 47.42 39.64
C ILE A 9 -5.71 46.78 38.26
N ILE A 10 -4.74 46.89 37.37
CA ILE A 10 -4.76 46.17 36.10
C ILE A 10 -4.28 44.76 36.37
N SER A 11 -5.24 43.82 36.50
CA SER A 11 -4.97 42.40 36.58
C SER A 11 -4.57 41.91 35.15
N VAL A 12 -3.27 41.73 34.92
CA VAL A 12 -2.75 41.09 33.72
C VAL A 12 -2.97 39.59 33.89
N ILE A 13 -4.07 39.10 33.32
CA ILE A 13 -4.29 37.65 33.15
C ILE A 13 -3.36 37.17 32.05
N CYS A 14 -2.22 36.61 32.45
CA CYS A 14 -1.33 35.91 31.53
C CYS A 14 -2.01 34.58 31.16
N ALA A 15 -2.81 34.59 30.08
CA ALA A 15 -3.33 33.36 29.52
C ALA A 15 -2.16 32.61 28.86
N LEU A 16 -1.62 31.66 29.60
CA LEU A 16 -0.73 30.64 29.02
C LEU A 16 -1.54 29.80 27.98
N ILE A 17 -1.47 30.26 26.75
CA ILE A 17 -1.90 29.42 25.64
C ILE A 17 -0.89 28.29 25.56
N GLN A 18 -1.19 27.19 26.21
CA GLN A 18 -0.53 25.92 25.93
C GLN A 18 -0.96 25.52 24.54
N THR A 19 -0.24 25.96 23.52
CA THR A 19 -0.28 25.33 22.21
C THR A 19 0.33 23.94 22.37
N GLY A 20 -0.48 23.01 22.84
CA GLY A 20 -0.17 21.60 22.70
C GLY A 20 0.02 21.35 21.23
N CYS A 21 1.27 21.22 20.79
CA CYS A 21 1.59 20.76 19.45
C CYS A 21 1.12 19.31 19.39
N ALA A 22 -0.17 19.12 19.08
CA ALA A 22 -0.66 17.81 18.72
C ALA A 22 0.13 17.44 17.47
N GLU A 23 0.99 16.45 17.61
CA GLU A 23 1.78 15.90 16.51
C GLU A 23 0.80 15.33 15.49
N GLN A 24 0.44 16.14 14.50
CA GLN A 24 -0.52 15.79 13.49
C GLN A 24 0.14 14.76 12.61
N SER A 25 -0.16 13.49 12.85
CA SER A 25 0.29 12.41 11.96
C SER A 25 -0.31 12.65 10.59
N THR A 26 0.53 12.88 9.60
CA THR A 26 0.10 13.03 8.21
C THR A 26 -0.16 11.63 7.65
N TRP A 27 -1.40 11.37 7.31
CA TRP A 27 -1.82 10.13 6.67
C TRP A 27 -2.11 10.37 5.20
N MET A 28 -1.59 9.50 4.33
CA MET A 28 -1.89 9.50 2.89
C MET A 28 -2.39 8.11 2.49
N SER A 29 -3.60 8.05 1.93
CA SER A 29 -4.13 6.80 1.38
C SER A 29 -3.59 6.55 -0.02
N LEU A 30 -3.08 5.34 -0.26
CA LEU A 30 -2.64 4.83 -1.55
C LEU A 30 -3.69 3.90 -2.20
N ASN A 31 -4.93 3.95 -1.75
CA ASN A 31 -6.03 3.17 -2.33
C ASN A 31 -6.42 3.71 -3.71
N SER A 32 -7.01 2.85 -4.53
CA SER A 32 -7.51 3.21 -5.88
C SER A 32 -8.65 4.24 -5.87
N SER A 33 -9.31 4.45 -4.72
CA SER A 33 -10.28 5.52 -4.53
C SER A 33 -9.65 6.92 -4.57
N ASN A 34 -8.35 7.02 -4.34
CA ASN A 34 -7.61 8.27 -4.55
C ASN A 34 -7.29 8.42 -6.06
N PRO A 35 -7.86 9.42 -6.77
CA PRO A 35 -7.70 9.54 -8.22
C PRO A 35 -6.26 9.85 -8.66
N ARG A 36 -5.38 10.24 -7.74
CA ARG A 36 -3.94 10.46 -8.00
C ARG A 36 -3.12 9.17 -7.95
N ILE A 37 -3.71 8.07 -7.44
CA ILE A 37 -3.03 6.79 -7.26
C ILE A 37 -3.54 5.81 -8.31
N ILE A 38 -2.64 5.38 -9.16
CA ILE A 38 -2.90 4.35 -10.16
C ILE A 38 -2.05 3.14 -9.80
N TRP A 39 -2.70 2.03 -9.55
CA TRP A 39 -2.04 0.74 -9.43
C TRP A 39 -1.98 0.07 -10.79
N GLU A 40 -0.81 -0.39 -11.15
CA GLU A 40 -0.51 -1.15 -12.36
C GLU A 40 -0.40 -2.62 -11.98
N VAL A 41 -1.17 -3.49 -12.62
CA VAL A 41 -1.19 -4.94 -12.33
C VAL A 41 -0.80 -5.70 -13.58
N LYS A 42 0.16 -6.62 -13.43
CA LYS A 42 0.63 -7.45 -14.55
C LYS A 42 1.12 -8.81 -14.04
N PRO A 43 0.89 -9.92 -14.79
CA PRO A 43 1.49 -11.20 -14.46
C PRO A 43 3.01 -11.12 -14.39
N GLN A 44 3.63 -11.80 -13.43
CA GLN A 44 5.10 -11.85 -13.34
C GLN A 44 5.73 -12.45 -14.60
N ALA A 45 5.10 -13.46 -15.18
CA ALA A 45 5.60 -14.13 -16.39
C ALA A 45 5.78 -13.18 -17.58
N ASP A 46 5.02 -12.07 -17.64
CA ASP A 46 5.12 -11.07 -18.70
C ASP A 46 6.27 -10.07 -18.45
N LEU A 47 6.94 -10.17 -17.33
CA LEU A 47 8.08 -9.34 -16.91
C LEU A 47 9.31 -10.21 -16.58
N GLU A 48 9.51 -11.26 -17.34
CA GLU A 48 10.67 -12.15 -17.18
C GLU A 48 11.97 -11.36 -17.25
N ASN A 49 12.90 -11.73 -16.34
CA ASN A 49 14.22 -11.09 -16.18
C ASN A 49 14.23 -9.66 -15.64
N ILE A 50 13.08 -9.13 -15.17
CA ILE A 50 13.03 -7.85 -14.50
C ILE A 50 12.87 -8.09 -12.99
N THR A 51 13.76 -7.53 -12.19
CA THR A 51 13.75 -7.72 -10.74
C THR A 51 12.78 -6.74 -10.05
N GLY A 52 12.39 -7.05 -8.82
CA GLY A 52 11.53 -6.16 -8.04
C GLY A 52 12.18 -4.81 -7.73
N GLU A 53 13.51 -4.82 -7.58
CA GLU A 53 14.32 -3.61 -7.44
C GLU A 53 14.20 -2.72 -8.67
N GLN A 54 14.24 -3.29 -9.87
CA GLN A 54 14.06 -2.53 -11.12
C GLN A 54 12.63 -2.02 -11.27
N ILE A 55 11.62 -2.88 -11.00
CA ILE A 55 10.19 -2.52 -11.11
C ILE A 55 9.83 -1.38 -10.15
N SER A 56 10.47 -1.33 -8.97
CA SER A 56 10.19 -0.32 -7.96
C SER A 56 10.95 0.99 -8.14
N THR A 57 11.44 1.28 -9.35
CA THR A 57 12.08 2.56 -9.67
C THR A 57 11.20 3.44 -10.56
N PRO A 58 11.35 4.79 -10.52
CA PRO A 58 10.61 5.70 -11.38
C PRO A 58 10.96 5.57 -12.88
N GLU A 59 12.16 5.05 -13.17
CA GLU A 59 12.67 4.86 -14.53
C GLU A 59 11.96 3.70 -15.23
N PHE A 60 11.54 2.69 -14.47
CA PHE A 60 10.76 1.57 -15.01
C PHE A 60 9.36 2.03 -15.36
N LYS A 61 8.89 1.62 -16.55
CA LYS A 61 7.52 1.87 -17.00
C LYS A 61 6.88 0.53 -17.38
N MET A 62 5.80 0.20 -16.69
CA MET A 62 5.03 -1.00 -16.98
C MET A 62 4.12 -0.73 -18.18
N SER A 63 4.36 -1.39 -19.31
CA SER A 63 3.45 -1.36 -20.46
C SER A 63 2.35 -2.41 -20.33
N ASP A 64 1.24 -2.22 -21.02
CA ASP A 64 0.15 -3.21 -21.15
C ASP A 64 -0.31 -3.80 -19.81
N TYR A 65 -0.43 -2.96 -18.80
CA TYR A 65 -0.91 -3.33 -17.47
C TYR A 65 -2.44 -3.21 -17.38
N VAL A 66 -3.02 -3.96 -16.45
CA VAL A 66 -4.39 -3.76 -16.03
C VAL A 66 -4.40 -2.78 -14.86
N LYS A 67 -5.33 -1.81 -14.88
CA LYS A 67 -5.50 -0.89 -13.76
C LYS A 67 -5.97 -1.66 -12.51
N GLY A 68 -5.17 -1.65 -11.47
CA GLY A 68 -5.44 -2.36 -10.23
C GLY A 68 -6.53 -1.72 -9.39
N VAL A 69 -7.32 -2.56 -8.74
CA VAL A 69 -8.27 -2.16 -7.70
C VAL A 69 -7.65 -2.46 -6.33
N VAL A 70 -7.39 -1.42 -5.53
CA VAL A 70 -6.77 -1.54 -4.21
C VAL A 70 -7.56 -0.71 -3.19
N PRO A 71 -8.13 -1.34 -2.15
CA PRO A 71 -8.11 -2.78 -1.85
C PRO A 71 -8.95 -3.59 -2.85
N GLY A 72 -8.47 -4.77 -3.21
CA GLY A 72 -9.13 -5.66 -4.15
C GLY A 72 -8.23 -6.83 -4.56
N THR A 73 -8.70 -7.59 -5.51
CA THR A 73 -7.96 -8.75 -6.05
C THR A 73 -7.55 -8.51 -7.50
N VAL A 74 -6.63 -9.33 -8.00
CA VAL A 74 -6.32 -9.37 -9.44
C VAL A 74 -7.60 -9.58 -10.25
N PHE A 75 -8.43 -10.54 -9.84
CA PHE A 75 -9.68 -10.84 -10.53
C PHE A 75 -10.60 -9.62 -10.61
N THR A 76 -10.78 -8.89 -9.49
CA THR A 76 -11.56 -7.65 -9.48
C THR A 76 -11.02 -6.62 -10.47
N ALA A 77 -9.70 -6.47 -10.56
CA ALA A 77 -9.09 -5.54 -11.52
C ALA A 77 -9.41 -5.91 -12.98
N TYR A 78 -9.40 -7.20 -13.31
CA TYR A 78 -9.73 -7.68 -14.66
C TYR A 78 -11.23 -7.54 -15.00
N VAL A 79 -12.11 -7.71 -14.02
CA VAL A 79 -13.56 -7.44 -14.16
C VAL A 79 -13.80 -5.95 -14.41
N GLU A 80 -13.22 -5.08 -13.60
CA GLU A 80 -13.35 -3.61 -13.76
C GLU A 80 -12.77 -3.11 -15.09
N ALA A 81 -11.75 -3.77 -15.60
CA ALA A 81 -11.19 -3.49 -16.93
C ALA A 81 -12.06 -4.03 -18.09
N GLY A 82 -13.14 -4.75 -17.80
CA GLY A 82 -14.00 -5.38 -18.82
C GLY A 82 -13.36 -6.54 -19.57
N ILE A 83 -12.24 -7.07 -19.08
CA ILE A 83 -11.54 -8.21 -19.70
C ILE A 83 -12.26 -9.51 -19.35
N VAL A 84 -12.84 -9.58 -18.18
CA VAL A 84 -13.61 -10.71 -17.68
C VAL A 84 -15.02 -10.24 -17.36
N PRO A 85 -16.06 -11.00 -17.76
CA PRO A 85 -17.43 -10.64 -17.44
C PRO A 85 -17.69 -10.71 -15.95
N ASP A 86 -18.64 -9.88 -15.46
CA ASP A 86 -19.02 -9.88 -14.05
C ASP A 86 -19.46 -11.29 -13.60
N PRO A 87 -18.77 -11.89 -12.63
CA PRO A 87 -19.06 -13.25 -12.17
C PRO A 87 -20.41 -13.36 -11.45
N ASN A 88 -20.96 -12.22 -10.98
CA ASN A 88 -22.26 -12.20 -10.31
C ASN A 88 -23.44 -12.17 -11.29
N TYR A 89 -23.19 -12.05 -12.58
CA TYR A 89 -24.23 -12.04 -13.58
C TYR A 89 -24.39 -13.39 -14.26
N ALA A 90 -25.59 -13.99 -14.20
CA ALA A 90 -25.96 -15.26 -14.82
C ALA A 90 -24.95 -16.41 -14.49
N ASP A 91 -24.45 -17.08 -15.51
CA ASP A 91 -23.52 -18.21 -15.41
C ASP A 91 -22.04 -17.84 -15.62
N ASN A 92 -21.72 -16.56 -15.56
CA ASN A 92 -20.36 -16.07 -15.85
C ASN A 92 -19.30 -16.64 -14.92
N ILE A 93 -19.66 -16.94 -13.67
CA ILE A 93 -18.71 -17.55 -12.71
C ILE A 93 -18.11 -18.86 -13.24
N TYR A 94 -18.86 -19.64 -14.01
CA TYR A 94 -18.40 -20.90 -14.59
C TYR A 94 -17.51 -20.73 -15.83
N LYS A 95 -17.41 -19.49 -16.37
CA LYS A 95 -16.60 -19.13 -17.52
C LYS A 95 -15.22 -18.60 -17.13
N VAL A 96 -14.97 -18.44 -15.83
CA VAL A 96 -13.71 -17.91 -15.31
C VAL A 96 -12.62 -18.96 -15.43
N ASP A 97 -11.53 -18.61 -16.13
CA ASP A 97 -10.31 -19.43 -16.10
C ASP A 97 -9.54 -19.17 -14.82
N GLU A 98 -9.79 -19.98 -13.79
CA GLU A 98 -9.10 -19.88 -12.51
C GLU A 98 -7.58 -20.08 -12.64
N THR A 99 -7.11 -20.80 -13.66
CA THR A 99 -5.69 -21.12 -13.83
C THR A 99 -4.88 -19.87 -14.17
N PHE A 100 -5.51 -18.90 -14.84
CA PHE A 100 -4.89 -17.61 -15.14
C PHE A 100 -4.57 -16.85 -13.86
N TYR A 101 -5.42 -16.92 -12.83
CA TYR A 101 -5.27 -16.16 -11.59
C TYR A 101 -4.39 -16.88 -10.54
N ASN A 102 -4.08 -18.17 -10.78
CA ASN A 102 -3.23 -18.97 -9.92
C ASN A 102 -1.74 -18.83 -10.28
N ARG A 103 -1.28 -17.59 -10.48
CA ARG A 103 0.12 -17.25 -10.82
C ARG A 103 0.54 -16.00 -10.09
N PRO A 104 1.84 -15.71 -9.99
CA PRO A 104 2.31 -14.47 -9.40
C PRO A 104 1.94 -13.25 -10.23
N PHE A 105 1.60 -12.16 -9.52
CA PHE A 105 1.30 -10.87 -10.13
C PHE A 105 2.07 -9.75 -9.45
N TRP A 106 2.56 -8.84 -10.27
CA TRP A 106 3.10 -7.56 -9.82
C TRP A 106 1.98 -6.53 -9.67
N TYR A 107 2.03 -5.81 -8.54
CA TYR A 107 1.31 -4.57 -8.30
C TYR A 107 2.33 -3.46 -8.18
N ARG A 108 2.16 -2.39 -8.94
CA ARG A 108 3.06 -1.23 -8.89
C ARG A 108 2.26 0.06 -8.81
N THR A 109 2.74 1.02 -8.04
CA THR A 109 2.20 2.39 -8.04
C THR A 109 3.28 3.41 -7.82
N GLU A 110 3.06 4.61 -8.34
CA GLU A 110 3.89 5.78 -8.10
C GLU A 110 3.10 6.82 -7.31
N PHE A 111 3.75 7.51 -6.38
CA PHE A 111 3.15 8.60 -5.63
C PHE A 111 4.18 9.65 -5.24
N GLU A 112 3.71 10.86 -4.99
CA GLU A 112 4.50 11.94 -4.41
C GLU A 112 4.08 12.16 -2.96
N LEU A 113 5.01 12.61 -2.13
CA LEU A 113 4.68 12.95 -0.75
C LEU A 113 3.70 14.13 -0.72
N PRO A 114 2.76 14.14 0.24
CA PRO A 114 1.87 15.28 0.40
C PRO A 114 2.67 16.53 0.81
N SER A 115 2.19 17.70 0.41
CA SER A 115 2.81 18.99 0.76
C SER A 115 2.91 19.26 2.27
N SER A 116 2.11 18.53 3.05
CA SER A 116 2.13 18.57 4.51
C SER A 116 3.27 17.73 5.13
N TYR A 117 4.02 16.98 4.32
CA TYR A 117 5.17 16.25 4.82
C TYR A 117 6.26 17.22 5.28
N SER A 118 6.74 17.06 6.53
CA SER A 118 7.87 17.81 7.06
C SER A 118 9.09 16.91 7.24
N GLU A 119 10.26 17.45 6.91
CA GLU A 119 11.52 16.73 7.07
C GLU A 119 11.76 16.26 8.53
N GLY A 120 12.47 15.16 8.66
CA GLY A 120 12.80 14.58 9.96
C GLY A 120 11.72 13.68 10.56
N LYS A 121 10.53 13.60 9.98
CA LYS A 121 9.51 12.64 10.41
C LYS A 121 9.77 11.25 9.85
N ARG A 122 9.48 10.24 10.66
CA ARG A 122 9.50 8.84 10.19
C ARG A 122 8.36 8.59 9.22
N VAL A 123 8.67 7.85 8.16
CA VAL A 123 7.70 7.44 7.13
C VAL A 123 7.50 5.93 7.21
N TRP A 124 6.25 5.56 7.36
CA TRP A 124 5.85 4.17 7.45
C TRP A 124 4.90 3.81 6.30
N LEU A 125 5.19 2.73 5.60
CA LEU A 125 4.23 2.08 4.72
C LEU A 125 3.42 1.05 5.50
N HIS A 126 2.10 1.15 5.42
CA HIS A 126 1.19 0.20 6.00
C HIS A 126 0.42 -0.53 4.90
N PHE A 127 0.38 -1.84 5.00
CA PHE A 127 -0.47 -2.69 4.20
C PHE A 127 -1.43 -3.41 5.13
N ASP A 128 -2.73 -3.09 5.04
CA ASP A 128 -3.73 -3.61 5.96
C ASP A 128 -4.01 -5.09 5.73
N ASN A 129 -3.82 -5.54 4.49
CA ASN A 129 -4.04 -6.92 4.13
C ASN A 129 -3.30 -7.30 2.86
N THR A 130 -2.53 -8.39 2.93
CA THR A 130 -2.00 -9.10 1.77
C THR A 130 -2.31 -10.58 1.90
N ASN A 131 -2.61 -11.24 0.78
CA ASN A 131 -2.95 -12.66 0.75
C ASN A 131 -2.30 -13.31 -0.49
N ARG A 132 -1.39 -14.24 -0.33
CA ARG A 132 -0.88 -14.91 0.90
C ARG A 132 0.58 -14.56 1.14
N PHE A 133 1.42 -14.67 0.08
CA PHE A 133 2.83 -14.36 0.10
C PHE A 133 3.06 -13.08 -0.68
N ALA A 134 3.84 -12.19 -0.11
CA ALA A 134 4.13 -10.92 -0.76
C ALA A 134 5.58 -10.53 -0.53
N ASP A 135 6.24 -10.18 -1.61
CA ASP A 135 7.52 -9.48 -1.59
C ASP A 135 7.29 -8.00 -1.87
N PHE A 136 7.78 -7.15 -0.98
CA PHE A 136 7.62 -5.71 -1.07
C PHE A 136 8.93 -5.04 -1.44
N TYR A 137 8.83 -4.09 -2.37
CA TYR A 137 9.94 -3.29 -2.86
C TYR A 137 9.56 -1.81 -2.83
N PHE A 138 10.51 -0.98 -2.49
CA PHE A 138 10.33 0.46 -2.40
C PHE A 138 11.56 1.20 -2.90
N ASN A 139 11.37 2.07 -3.91
CA ASN A 139 12.43 2.91 -4.49
C ASN A 139 13.72 2.14 -4.86
N GLY A 140 13.60 0.96 -5.41
CA GLY A 140 14.72 0.13 -5.86
C GLY A 140 15.26 -0.84 -4.80
N GLU A 141 14.68 -0.91 -3.62
CA GLU A 141 15.11 -1.81 -2.57
C GLU A 141 14.02 -2.78 -2.11
N LYS A 142 14.40 -4.03 -1.83
CA LYS A 142 13.50 -5.00 -1.19
C LYS A 142 13.37 -4.65 0.30
N ILE A 143 12.13 -4.41 0.75
CA ILE A 143 11.82 -4.03 2.15
C ILE A 143 11.21 -5.16 2.98
N SER A 144 10.79 -6.26 2.35
CA SER A 144 10.29 -7.46 3.04
C SER A 144 11.32 -8.58 3.05
N GLY A 145 11.23 -9.48 4.04
CA GLY A 145 12.12 -10.65 4.13
C GLY A 145 13.60 -10.32 4.37
N THR A 146 13.91 -9.08 4.76
CA THR A 146 15.27 -8.66 5.11
C THR A 146 15.54 -8.87 6.61
N LYS A 147 16.82 -8.91 7.02
CA LYS A 147 17.20 -9.05 8.44
C LYS A 147 16.61 -7.96 9.34
N ALA A 148 16.24 -6.81 8.79
CA ALA A 148 15.58 -5.72 9.51
C ALA A 148 14.07 -5.92 9.66
N SER A 149 13.47 -6.77 8.81
CA SER A 149 12.06 -7.16 8.87
C SER A 149 12.02 -8.70 8.84
N THR A 150 12.19 -9.32 9.98
CA THR A 150 12.42 -10.77 10.17
C THR A 150 11.25 -11.68 9.81
N LYS A 151 10.20 -11.18 9.18
CA LYS A 151 9.07 -12.01 8.74
C LYS A 151 8.89 -11.86 7.25
N ASP A 152 9.09 -12.96 6.53
CA ASP A 152 8.45 -13.14 5.24
C ASP A 152 6.97 -12.86 5.42
N VAL A 153 6.42 -12.03 4.54
CA VAL A 153 4.98 -11.76 4.57
C VAL A 153 4.29 -12.97 3.98
N SER A 154 4.08 -13.95 4.84
CA SER A 154 3.45 -15.22 4.50
C SER A 154 2.27 -15.49 5.42
N GLY A 155 1.07 -15.60 4.85
CA GLY A 155 -0.14 -15.92 5.59
C GLY A 155 -1.38 -15.24 5.04
N HIS A 156 -2.50 -15.53 5.69
CA HIS A 156 -3.79 -14.97 5.29
C HIS A 156 -4.03 -13.64 6.01
N MET A 157 -4.40 -12.62 5.25
CA MET A 157 -4.86 -11.34 5.77
C MET A 157 -3.88 -10.68 6.77
N LEU A 158 -2.58 -10.76 6.44
CA LEU A 158 -1.55 -10.19 7.30
C LEU A 158 -1.40 -8.69 7.08
N ARG A 159 -1.37 -7.97 8.19
CA ARG A 159 -0.95 -6.57 8.20
C ARG A 159 0.56 -6.48 8.21
N SER A 160 1.10 -5.61 7.36
CA SER A 160 2.53 -5.38 7.27
C SER A 160 2.82 -3.89 7.43
N LYS A 161 3.95 -3.60 8.07
CA LYS A 161 4.40 -2.22 8.33
C LYS A 161 5.90 -2.15 8.10
N PHE A 162 6.32 -1.22 7.26
CA PHE A 162 7.73 -1.04 6.90
C PHE A 162 8.16 0.41 7.17
N ASP A 163 9.29 0.58 7.87
CA ASP A 163 9.94 1.88 8.01
C ASP A 163 10.73 2.17 6.73
N VAL A 164 10.28 3.16 5.96
CA VAL A 164 10.91 3.57 4.71
C VAL A 164 11.56 4.95 4.81
N THR A 165 11.77 5.44 6.02
CA THR A 165 12.29 6.79 6.29
C THR A 165 13.57 7.09 5.53
N ASN A 166 14.48 6.12 5.44
CA ASN A 166 15.77 6.28 4.77
C ASN A 166 15.70 6.09 3.24
N LEU A 167 14.58 5.57 2.73
CA LEU A 167 14.39 5.26 1.31
C LEU A 167 13.48 6.28 0.62
N ILE A 168 12.75 7.08 1.40
CA ILE A 168 11.77 8.03 0.87
C ILE A 168 12.47 9.16 0.09
N LYS A 169 12.01 9.40 -1.13
CA LYS A 169 12.40 10.57 -1.91
C LYS A 169 11.55 11.76 -1.49
N LYS A 170 12.18 12.81 -1.00
CA LYS A 170 11.50 14.02 -0.53
C LYS A 170 10.86 14.82 -1.65
N SER A 171 11.43 14.75 -2.84
CA SER A 171 10.91 15.34 -4.07
C SER A 171 10.81 14.31 -5.17
N GLY A 172 9.82 14.48 -6.03
CA GLY A 172 9.54 13.56 -7.12
C GLY A 172 8.82 12.29 -6.67
N LYS A 173 8.84 11.30 -7.55
CA LYS A 173 8.05 10.09 -7.39
C LYS A 173 8.73 9.06 -6.50
N ASN A 174 7.96 8.53 -5.58
CA ASN A 174 8.25 7.32 -4.84
C ASN A 174 7.50 6.16 -5.49
N VAL A 175 8.09 4.99 -5.51
CA VAL A 175 7.54 3.82 -6.20
C VAL A 175 7.46 2.64 -5.25
N ILE A 176 6.28 2.04 -5.20
CA ILE A 176 6.04 0.76 -4.53
C ILE A 176 5.87 -0.30 -5.61
N ALA A 177 6.51 -1.45 -5.44
CA ALA A 177 6.20 -2.66 -6.17
C ALA A 177 5.96 -3.82 -5.18
N VAL A 178 4.93 -4.60 -5.44
CA VAL A 178 4.57 -5.75 -4.62
C VAL A 178 4.38 -6.95 -5.53
N LEU A 179 5.13 -8.01 -5.29
CA LEU A 179 4.90 -9.30 -5.93
C LEU A 179 4.00 -10.14 -5.04
N ILE A 180 2.81 -10.42 -5.49
CA ILE A 180 1.91 -11.35 -4.83
C ILE A 180 2.10 -12.72 -5.47
N THR A 181 2.41 -13.71 -4.63
CA THR A 181 2.55 -15.09 -5.06
C THR A 181 1.52 -15.96 -4.33
N ASP A 182 0.93 -16.88 -5.06
CA ASP A 182 0.13 -17.93 -4.42
C ASP A 182 1.07 -19.05 -3.95
N ALA A 183 0.87 -19.47 -2.72
CA ALA A 183 1.53 -20.66 -2.26
C ALA A 183 0.94 -21.86 -3.00
N ASP A 184 1.83 -22.70 -3.46
CA ASP A 184 1.56 -23.98 -4.09
C ASP A 184 0.21 -24.58 -3.61
N GLN A 185 -0.88 -24.21 -4.28
CA GLN A 185 -2.25 -24.65 -3.93
C GLN A 185 -2.36 -26.18 -3.94
N LYS A 186 -1.49 -26.88 -4.70
CA LYS A 186 -1.45 -28.34 -4.73
C LYS A 186 -1.09 -28.92 -3.37
N LYS A 187 -0.21 -28.26 -2.59
CA LYS A 187 0.13 -28.70 -1.23
C LYS A 187 -0.99 -28.43 -0.24
N THR A 188 -1.69 -27.28 -0.41
CA THR A 188 -2.76 -26.88 0.52
C THR A 188 -4.06 -27.68 0.29
N ARG A 189 -4.39 -28.00 -0.97
CA ARG A 189 -5.56 -28.85 -1.26
C ARG A 189 -5.39 -30.27 -0.75
N LYS A 190 -4.20 -30.89 -0.92
CA LYS A 190 -3.94 -32.23 -0.39
C LYS A 190 -3.99 -32.30 1.14
N ALA A 191 -3.70 -31.21 1.83
CA ALA A 191 -3.74 -31.15 3.29
C ALA A 191 -5.15 -30.86 3.85
N LYS A 192 -6.12 -30.51 3.00
CA LYS A 192 -7.46 -30.07 3.43
C LYS A 192 -8.62 -30.84 2.82
N ASP A 193 -8.38 -32.02 2.27
CA ASP A 193 -9.49 -32.90 1.91
C ASP A 193 -9.76 -33.89 3.06
N PRO A 194 -10.59 -33.50 4.06
CA PRO A 194 -10.92 -34.36 5.16
C PRO A 194 -11.92 -35.46 4.75
N TYR A 195 -12.40 -35.44 3.50
CA TYR A 195 -13.44 -36.35 3.03
C TYR A 195 -12.99 -37.31 1.94
N GLY A 196 -11.71 -37.20 1.48
CA GLY A 196 -11.10 -38.27 0.65
C GLY A 196 -11.85 -38.62 -0.64
N VAL A 197 -12.49 -37.60 -1.28
CA VAL A 197 -13.18 -37.79 -2.57
C VAL A 197 -12.31 -37.26 -3.70
#